data_7abb422aa6dfce7d284fc45ac2b7737f
#
_entry.id   7abb422aa6dfce7d284fc45ac2b7737f
#
_cell.length_a   1.000
_cell.length_b   1.000
_cell.length_c   1.000
_cell.angle_alpha   90.00
_cell.angle_beta   90.00
_cell.angle_gamma   90.00
#
_symmetry.space_group_name_H-M   'P 1'
#
loop_
_entity.id
_entity.type
_entity.pdbx_description
1 polymer ?
#
loop_
_entity_poly.entity_id
_entity_poly.type
_entity_poly.pdbx_seq_one_letter_code
_entity_poly.pdbx_strand_id
1 'polypeptide(L)'
;NPKDHEPFRYFCEFTYDNANGTLKQAYQRYYFAIYHANLVISNFTNENRAQAEPKHTSDFTKQAVAEARVMRAYLHMMLALSWQCPPIVDRLLDADELPVPAESQSQVLEWVIAECEKAISSGYLPERNGTGDKDATARMSKGFAQFVAGKAAMFNNDPATARKYLGDLINSGDYDLVASEDFWTNFHIAGDGNSETIFEP
;
A
#
# COMPACT_ATOMS: atom_id res chain seq x y z
N ASN A 1 -25.28 -15.35 -15.44
CA ASN A 1 -25.00 -15.79 -16.80
C ASN A 1 -23.48 -15.98 -16.97
N PRO A 2 -22.99 -17.21 -17.29
CA PRO A 2 -21.55 -17.45 -17.44
C PRO A 2 -20.86 -16.56 -18.49
N LYS A 3 -21.62 -16.02 -19.44
CA LYS A 3 -21.08 -15.12 -20.49
C LYS A 3 -20.84 -13.70 -20.01
N ASP A 4 -21.50 -13.25 -18.95
CA ASP A 4 -21.39 -11.87 -18.47
C ASP A 4 -20.11 -11.62 -17.66
N HIS A 5 -19.47 -12.70 -17.19
CA HIS A 5 -18.26 -12.66 -16.37
C HIS A 5 -17.17 -13.60 -16.89
N GLU A 6 -17.11 -13.80 -18.19
CA GLU A 6 -16.15 -14.72 -18.83
C GLU A 6 -14.68 -14.46 -18.42
N PRO A 7 -14.20 -13.21 -18.30
CA PRO A 7 -12.83 -12.97 -17.84
C PRO A 7 -12.55 -13.50 -16.43
N PHE A 8 -13.54 -13.50 -15.52
CA PHE A 8 -13.39 -14.05 -14.16
C PHE A 8 -13.43 -15.58 -14.15
N ARG A 9 -14.14 -16.20 -15.08
CA ARG A 9 -14.15 -17.66 -15.21
C ARG A 9 -12.76 -18.22 -15.45
N TYR A 10 -11.96 -17.57 -16.25
CA TYR A 10 -10.59 -17.99 -16.53
C TYR A 10 -9.71 -18.02 -15.27
N PHE A 11 -9.96 -17.16 -14.27
CA PHE A 11 -9.27 -17.24 -12.98
C PHE A 11 -9.69 -18.47 -12.17
N CYS A 12 -10.98 -18.78 -12.13
CA CYS A 12 -11.48 -19.96 -11.44
C CYS A 12 -11.00 -21.28 -12.08
N GLU A 13 -10.83 -21.29 -13.39
CA GLU A 13 -10.38 -22.45 -14.18
C GLU A 13 -8.86 -22.51 -14.34
N PHE A 14 -8.11 -21.49 -13.86
CA PHE A 14 -6.66 -21.34 -14.07
C PHE A 14 -6.22 -21.40 -15.55
N THR A 15 -7.09 -20.91 -16.46
CA THR A 15 -6.88 -20.90 -17.91
C THR A 15 -6.60 -19.51 -18.47
N TYR A 16 -6.33 -18.52 -17.60
CA TYR A 16 -6.00 -17.16 -18.01
C TYR A 16 -4.59 -17.08 -18.61
N ASP A 17 -4.41 -16.15 -19.51
CA ASP A 17 -3.13 -15.83 -20.16
C ASP A 17 -2.83 -14.31 -20.11
N ASN A 18 -1.73 -13.92 -20.72
CA ASN A 18 -1.29 -12.52 -20.80
C ASN A 18 -2.24 -11.60 -21.58
N ALA A 19 -3.18 -12.16 -22.36
CA ALA A 19 -4.18 -11.41 -23.09
C ALA A 19 -5.43 -11.09 -22.26
N ASN A 20 -5.53 -11.62 -21.02
CA ASN A 20 -6.66 -11.39 -20.15
C ASN A 20 -6.83 -9.90 -19.83
N GLY A 21 -7.94 -9.31 -20.30
CA GLY A 21 -8.23 -7.88 -20.16
C GLY A 21 -8.36 -7.42 -18.70
N THR A 22 -8.80 -8.30 -17.80
CA THR A 22 -8.94 -8.00 -16.35
C THR A 22 -7.56 -7.82 -15.71
N LEU A 23 -6.59 -8.68 -16.02
CA LEU A 23 -5.21 -8.53 -15.55
C LEU A 23 -4.59 -7.22 -16.04
N LYS A 24 -4.77 -6.92 -17.34
CA LYS A 24 -4.28 -5.66 -17.91
C LYS A 24 -4.91 -4.43 -17.22
N GLN A 25 -6.22 -4.45 -17.00
CA GLN A 25 -6.90 -3.35 -16.32
C GLN A 25 -6.42 -3.18 -14.86
N ALA A 26 -6.23 -4.28 -14.13
CA ALA A 26 -5.72 -4.23 -12.76
C ALA A 26 -4.32 -3.60 -12.73
N TYR A 27 -3.40 -4.05 -13.59
CA TYR A 27 -2.06 -3.49 -13.72
C TYR A 27 -2.09 -1.98 -14.02
N GLN A 28 -2.91 -1.55 -14.99
CA GLN A 28 -3.05 -0.15 -15.33
C GLN A 28 -3.63 0.70 -14.18
N ARG A 29 -4.59 0.16 -13.43
CA ARG A 29 -5.18 0.87 -12.28
C ARG A 29 -4.17 1.04 -11.13
N TYR A 30 -3.33 0.06 -10.87
CA TYR A 30 -2.27 0.20 -9.88
C TYR A 30 -1.30 1.33 -10.26
N TYR A 31 -0.81 1.37 -11.50
CA TYR A 31 0.08 2.46 -11.93
C TYR A 31 -0.61 3.81 -12.02
N PHE A 32 -1.89 3.84 -12.34
CA PHE A 32 -2.68 5.08 -12.28
C PHE A 32 -2.76 5.63 -10.85
N ALA A 33 -2.99 4.77 -9.85
CA ALA A 33 -2.98 5.17 -8.46
C ALA A 33 -1.57 5.59 -7.97
N ILE A 34 -0.52 4.88 -8.41
CA ILE A 34 0.88 5.26 -8.16
C ILE A 34 1.18 6.65 -8.72
N TYR A 35 0.73 6.95 -9.94
CA TYR A 35 0.87 8.28 -10.53
C TYR A 35 0.25 9.38 -9.65
N HIS A 36 -0.95 9.16 -9.11
CA HIS A 36 -1.59 10.11 -8.19
C HIS A 36 -0.82 10.26 -6.87
N ALA A 37 -0.29 9.19 -6.32
CA ALA A 37 0.58 9.27 -5.15
C ALA A 37 1.83 10.10 -5.45
N ASN A 38 2.46 9.89 -6.62
CA ASN A 38 3.60 10.69 -7.09
C ASN A 38 3.24 12.17 -7.29
N LEU A 39 2.03 12.48 -7.76
CA LEU A 39 1.54 13.87 -7.86
C LEU A 39 1.48 14.54 -6.49
N VAL A 40 0.94 13.86 -5.47
CA VAL A 40 0.89 14.41 -4.10
C VAL A 40 2.30 14.67 -3.59
N ILE A 41 3.18 13.68 -3.68
CA ILE A 41 4.57 13.79 -3.21
C ILE A 41 5.29 14.93 -3.96
N SER A 42 5.21 14.97 -5.28
CA SER A 42 5.86 15.99 -6.11
C SER A 42 5.35 17.41 -5.85
N ASN A 43 4.05 17.57 -5.53
CA ASN A 43 3.49 18.90 -5.29
C ASN A 43 3.85 19.47 -3.91
N PHE A 44 4.11 18.60 -2.93
CA PHE A 44 4.36 19.02 -1.54
C PHE A 44 5.81 18.81 -1.10
N THR A 45 6.65 18.19 -1.91
CA THR A 45 8.08 18.01 -1.63
C THR A 45 8.91 18.44 -2.83
N ASN A 46 10.24 18.60 -2.62
CA ASN A 46 11.20 18.86 -3.69
C ASN A 46 11.83 17.57 -4.24
N GLU A 47 11.42 16.39 -3.77
CA GLU A 47 12.10 15.13 -4.09
C GLU A 47 12.13 14.80 -5.58
N ASN A 48 11.19 15.36 -6.35
CA ASN A 48 11.04 15.09 -7.78
C ASN A 48 11.08 16.34 -8.66
N ARG A 49 11.56 17.47 -8.12
CA ARG A 49 11.69 18.73 -8.85
C ARG A 49 13.02 19.38 -8.52
N ALA A 50 13.90 19.46 -9.48
CA ALA A 50 15.26 19.97 -9.31
C ALA A 50 15.35 21.46 -8.85
N GLN A 51 14.25 22.20 -8.75
CA GLN A 51 14.27 23.66 -8.51
C GLN A 51 13.07 24.25 -7.77
N ALA A 52 12.20 23.46 -7.12
CA ALA A 52 11.04 24.02 -6.44
C ALA A 52 11.24 24.05 -4.92
N GLU A 53 11.08 25.22 -4.30
CA GLU A 53 10.93 25.33 -2.85
C GLU A 53 9.71 24.52 -2.38
N PRO A 54 9.72 23.93 -1.16
CA PRO A 54 8.56 23.22 -0.61
C PRO A 54 7.36 24.18 -0.61
N LYS A 55 6.35 23.89 -1.39
CA LYS A 55 5.19 24.77 -1.50
C LYS A 55 4.33 24.79 -0.24
N HIS A 56 4.40 23.74 0.57
CA HIS A 56 3.59 23.57 1.76
C HIS A 56 4.40 22.85 2.85
N THR A 57 4.48 23.48 4.02
CA THR A 57 5.20 22.96 5.20
C THR A 57 4.28 22.68 6.37
N SER A 58 2.96 22.77 6.20
CA SER A 58 1.99 22.47 7.26
C SER A 58 1.99 20.97 7.60
N ASP A 59 1.62 20.63 8.82
CA ASP A 59 1.54 19.24 9.25
C ASP A 59 0.55 18.43 8.42
N PHE A 60 -0.53 19.07 7.96
CA PHE A 60 -1.48 18.45 7.02
C PHE A 60 -0.81 18.01 5.71
N THR A 61 0.04 18.85 5.12
CA THR A 61 0.74 18.49 3.87
C THR A 61 1.81 17.43 4.08
N LYS A 62 2.50 17.44 5.21
CA LYS A 62 3.46 16.40 5.59
C LYS A 62 2.76 15.06 5.83
N GLN A 63 1.59 15.08 6.47
CA GLN A 63 0.74 13.90 6.61
C GLN A 63 0.31 13.36 5.23
N ALA A 64 -0.18 14.22 4.34
CA ALA A 64 -0.58 13.81 2.99
C ALA A 64 0.57 13.15 2.21
N VAL A 65 1.80 13.66 2.34
CA VAL A 65 3.00 13.04 1.74
C VAL A 65 3.29 11.68 2.38
N ALA A 66 3.24 11.57 3.70
CA ALA A 66 3.48 10.30 4.39
C ALA A 66 2.45 9.23 3.97
N GLU A 67 1.18 9.58 3.92
CA GLU A 67 0.11 8.69 3.46
C GLU A 67 0.28 8.29 1.98
N ALA A 68 0.64 9.24 1.11
CA ALA A 68 0.91 8.97 -0.30
C ALA A 68 2.09 8.00 -0.50
N ARG A 69 3.14 8.07 0.34
CA ARG A 69 4.25 7.11 0.35
C ARG A 69 3.78 5.71 0.70
N VAL A 70 2.95 5.57 1.74
CA VAL A 70 2.42 4.26 2.16
C VAL A 70 1.52 3.67 1.07
N MET A 71 0.64 4.48 0.46
CA MET A 71 -0.18 4.03 -0.67
C MET A 71 0.67 3.56 -1.84
N ARG A 72 1.68 4.34 -2.21
CA ARG A 72 2.61 4.00 -3.29
C ARG A 72 3.37 2.70 -3.01
N ALA A 73 3.86 2.53 -1.78
CA ALA A 73 4.53 1.32 -1.34
C ALA A 73 3.61 0.10 -1.40
N TYR A 74 2.39 0.22 -0.87
CA TYR A 74 1.38 -0.84 -0.92
C TYR A 74 1.06 -1.29 -2.35
N LEU A 75 0.85 -0.34 -3.27
CA LEU A 75 0.55 -0.65 -4.66
C LEU A 75 1.72 -1.35 -5.37
N HIS A 76 2.97 -0.95 -5.11
CA HIS A 76 4.15 -1.65 -5.63
C HIS A 76 4.29 -3.06 -5.02
N MET A 77 3.98 -3.24 -3.73
CA MET A 77 3.93 -4.57 -3.12
C MET A 77 2.92 -5.46 -3.84
N MET A 78 1.70 -4.95 -4.11
CA MET A 78 0.67 -5.70 -4.82
C MET A 78 1.12 -6.06 -6.25
N LEU A 79 1.78 -5.14 -6.95
CA LEU A 79 2.37 -5.39 -8.26
C LEU A 79 3.47 -6.48 -8.18
N ALA A 80 4.39 -6.39 -7.21
CA ALA A 80 5.46 -7.37 -7.02
C ALA A 80 4.94 -8.77 -6.72
N LEU A 81 3.90 -8.87 -5.90
CA LEU A 81 3.29 -10.15 -5.54
C LEU A 81 2.48 -10.77 -6.68
N SER A 82 1.92 -9.94 -7.59
CA SER A 82 1.08 -10.43 -8.69
C SER A 82 1.85 -10.63 -10.00
N TRP A 83 2.82 -9.76 -10.32
CA TRP A 83 3.56 -9.77 -11.59
C TRP A 83 5.06 -10.00 -11.43
N GLN A 84 5.55 -10.23 -10.22
CA GLN A 84 6.94 -10.54 -9.85
C GLN A 84 7.95 -9.42 -10.15
N CYS A 85 8.08 -8.98 -11.38
CA CYS A 85 9.11 -8.02 -11.82
C CYS A 85 8.51 -6.71 -12.35
N PRO A 86 7.75 -5.95 -11.55
CA PRO A 86 7.20 -4.67 -11.98
C PRO A 86 8.28 -3.59 -11.93
N PRO A 87 8.25 -2.59 -12.83
CA PRO A 87 9.09 -1.40 -12.68
C PRO A 87 8.70 -0.59 -11.43
N ILE A 88 9.70 -0.04 -10.75
CA ILE A 88 9.50 0.93 -9.67
C ILE A 88 9.30 2.30 -10.30
N VAL A 89 8.14 2.92 -10.01
CA VAL A 89 7.80 4.27 -10.47
C VAL A 89 7.62 5.16 -9.23
N ASP A 90 8.72 5.74 -8.78
CA ASP A 90 8.80 6.49 -7.53
C ASP A 90 8.67 8.01 -7.70
N ARG A 91 8.45 8.49 -8.93
CA ARG A 91 8.32 9.90 -9.29
C ARG A 91 7.44 10.09 -10.52
N LEU A 92 7.18 11.35 -10.85
CA LEU A 92 6.60 11.69 -12.16
C LEU A 92 7.67 11.49 -13.24
N LEU A 93 7.30 10.79 -14.28
CA LEU A 93 8.18 10.47 -15.42
C LEU A 93 7.85 11.38 -16.60
N ASP A 94 8.88 11.77 -17.33
CA ASP A 94 8.75 12.39 -18.63
C ASP A 94 8.61 11.30 -19.72
N ALA A 95 8.09 11.68 -20.90
CA ALA A 95 7.79 10.72 -21.96
C ALA A 95 9.02 10.00 -22.52
N ASP A 96 10.19 10.64 -22.47
CA ASP A 96 11.48 10.09 -22.91
C ASP A 96 12.13 9.13 -21.89
N GLU A 97 11.58 9.06 -20.67
CA GLU A 97 12.00 8.10 -19.63
C GLU A 97 11.28 6.75 -19.73
N LEU A 98 10.35 6.60 -20.67
CA LEU A 98 9.62 5.37 -20.89
C LEU A 98 10.28 4.51 -21.99
N PRO A 99 10.29 3.17 -21.89
CA PRO A 99 9.76 2.37 -20.77
C PRO A 99 10.71 2.34 -19.57
N VAL A 100 10.15 2.29 -18.36
CA VAL A 100 10.93 2.09 -17.14
C VAL A 100 11.42 0.65 -17.07
N PRO A 101 12.68 0.39 -16.74
CA PRO A 101 13.21 -0.97 -16.56
C PRO A 101 12.44 -1.75 -15.48
N ALA A 102 12.26 -3.04 -15.72
CA ALA A 102 11.71 -3.94 -14.72
C ALA A 102 12.76 -4.22 -13.63
N GLU A 103 12.28 -4.33 -12.37
CA GLU A 103 13.11 -4.71 -11.23
C GLU A 103 12.73 -6.12 -10.76
N SER A 104 13.65 -6.80 -10.07
CA SER A 104 13.32 -8.10 -9.46
C SER A 104 12.30 -7.92 -8.33
N GLN A 105 11.53 -8.96 -8.04
CA GLN A 105 10.57 -8.94 -6.92
C GLN A 105 11.25 -8.52 -5.61
N SER A 106 12.45 -9.05 -5.32
CA SER A 106 13.20 -8.71 -4.11
C SER A 106 13.55 -7.22 -4.04
N GLN A 107 14.05 -6.63 -5.14
CA GLN A 107 14.36 -5.20 -5.20
C GLN A 107 13.12 -4.33 -4.97
N VAL A 108 11.97 -4.72 -5.56
CA VAL A 108 10.71 -4.00 -5.33
C VAL A 108 10.27 -4.11 -3.88
N LEU A 109 10.34 -5.30 -3.25
CA LEU A 109 9.96 -5.49 -1.86
C LEU A 109 10.91 -4.75 -0.89
N GLU A 110 12.21 -4.73 -1.17
CA GLU A 110 13.17 -3.91 -0.42
C GLU A 110 12.85 -2.42 -0.51
N TRP A 111 12.53 -1.94 -1.72
CA TRP A 111 12.11 -0.56 -1.92
C TRP A 111 10.80 -0.24 -1.17
N VAL A 112 9.82 -1.16 -1.17
CA VAL A 112 8.57 -1.02 -0.42
C VAL A 112 8.84 -0.84 1.07
N ILE A 113 9.71 -1.67 1.65
CA ILE A 113 10.10 -1.57 3.06
C ILE A 113 10.73 -0.21 3.36
N ALA A 114 11.68 0.23 2.52
CA ALA A 114 12.35 1.51 2.69
C ALA A 114 11.39 2.70 2.57
N GLU A 115 10.40 2.63 1.68
CA GLU A 115 9.41 3.68 1.49
C GLU A 115 8.43 3.77 2.67
N CYS A 116 8.01 2.62 3.23
CA CYS A 116 7.24 2.58 4.47
C CYS A 116 8.04 3.14 5.65
N GLU A 117 9.33 2.79 5.77
CA GLU A 117 10.21 3.34 6.83
C GLU A 117 10.30 4.86 6.75
N LYS A 118 10.47 5.43 5.55
CA LYS A 118 10.46 6.90 5.37
C LYS A 118 9.16 7.53 5.85
N ALA A 119 8.02 6.89 5.55
CA ALA A 119 6.72 7.39 5.97
C ALA A 119 6.56 7.31 7.50
N ILE A 120 6.93 6.19 8.12
CA ILE A 120 6.86 5.98 9.57
C ILE A 120 7.79 6.98 10.30
N SER A 121 9.05 7.09 9.84
CA SER A 121 10.05 7.97 10.45
C SER A 121 9.74 9.45 10.30
N SER A 122 8.84 9.81 9.40
CA SER A 122 8.38 11.20 9.27
C SER A 122 7.62 11.70 10.50
N GLY A 123 6.99 10.80 11.24
CA GLY A 123 6.16 11.12 12.42
C GLY A 123 4.81 11.77 12.10
N TYR A 124 4.39 11.78 10.81
CA TYR A 124 3.15 12.43 10.38
C TYR A 124 2.04 11.47 9.95
N LEU A 125 2.28 10.16 10.00
CA LEU A 125 1.21 9.20 9.75
C LEU A 125 0.17 9.24 10.88
N PRO A 126 -1.14 9.18 10.55
CA PRO A 126 -2.16 9.08 11.59
C PRO A 126 -2.00 7.77 12.37
N GLU A 127 -2.21 7.86 13.68
CA GLU A 127 -2.27 6.70 14.57
C GLU A 127 -3.73 6.41 14.93
N ARG A 128 -4.02 5.17 15.29
CA ARG A 128 -5.35 4.78 15.73
C ARG A 128 -5.61 5.27 17.14
N ASN A 129 -6.80 5.83 17.39
CA ASN A 129 -7.25 6.31 18.71
C ASN A 129 -8.23 5.34 19.38
N GLY A 130 -7.92 4.05 19.32
CA GLY A 130 -8.73 3.00 19.92
C GLY A 130 -9.74 2.34 18.97
N THR A 131 -10.49 1.38 19.51
CA THR A 131 -11.52 0.65 18.76
C THR A 131 -12.62 1.59 18.28
N GLY A 132 -13.02 1.44 17.01
CA GLY A 132 -14.07 2.27 16.40
C GLY A 132 -13.57 3.58 15.80
N ASP A 133 -12.26 3.84 15.79
CA ASP A 133 -11.66 4.97 15.07
C ASP A 133 -11.70 4.68 13.55
N LYS A 134 -12.85 4.94 12.94
CA LYS A 134 -13.07 4.74 11.50
C LYS A 134 -12.23 5.67 10.63
N ASP A 135 -11.89 6.85 11.14
CA ASP A 135 -11.05 7.79 10.39
C ASP A 135 -9.64 7.24 10.21
N ALA A 136 -9.04 6.65 11.25
CA ALA A 136 -7.73 6.03 11.14
C ALA A 136 -7.74 4.76 10.28
N THR A 137 -8.80 3.94 10.34
CA THR A 137 -8.89 2.72 9.51
C THR A 137 -9.15 3.01 8.04
N ALA A 138 -9.76 4.15 7.71
CA ALA A 138 -9.98 4.61 6.33
C ALA A 138 -8.77 5.37 5.73
N ARG A 139 -7.66 5.53 6.49
CA ARG A 139 -6.47 6.26 6.07
C ARG A 139 -5.23 5.35 6.05
N MET A 140 -4.18 5.82 5.37
CA MET A 140 -2.87 5.15 5.39
C MET A 140 -2.19 5.41 6.74
N SER A 141 -2.62 4.70 7.78
CA SER A 141 -2.13 4.86 9.15
C SER A 141 -0.71 4.31 9.33
N LYS A 142 -0.08 4.66 10.46
CA LYS A 142 1.19 4.06 10.88
C LYS A 142 1.09 2.54 11.01
N GLY A 143 0.00 2.02 11.57
CA GLY A 143 -0.24 0.59 11.66
C GLY A 143 -0.34 -0.08 10.28
N PHE A 144 -0.99 0.57 9.32
CA PHE A 144 -1.02 0.05 7.95
C PHE A 144 0.37 0.07 7.29
N ALA A 145 1.18 1.12 7.50
CA ALA A 145 2.55 1.17 7.02
C ALA A 145 3.42 0.06 7.62
N GLN A 146 3.28 -0.22 8.92
CA GLN A 146 3.96 -1.34 9.60
C GLN A 146 3.52 -2.70 9.04
N PHE A 147 2.23 -2.87 8.78
CA PHE A 147 1.70 -4.07 8.13
C PHE A 147 2.28 -4.27 6.72
N VAL A 148 2.30 -3.23 5.89
CA VAL A 148 2.85 -3.30 4.53
C VAL A 148 4.33 -3.64 4.55
N ALA A 149 5.13 -2.97 5.39
CA ALA A 149 6.56 -3.24 5.54
C ALA A 149 6.83 -4.66 6.04
N GLY A 150 6.10 -5.09 7.06
CA GLY A 150 6.23 -6.45 7.61
C GLY A 150 5.83 -7.53 6.62
N LYS A 151 4.73 -7.35 5.89
CA LYS A 151 4.29 -8.27 4.85
C LYS A 151 5.28 -8.33 3.68
N ALA A 152 5.79 -7.20 3.22
CA ALA A 152 6.83 -7.14 2.19
C ALA A 152 8.10 -7.91 2.63
N ALA A 153 8.54 -7.74 3.88
CA ALA A 153 9.68 -8.44 4.44
C ALA A 153 9.45 -9.97 4.51
N MET A 154 8.24 -10.41 4.87
CA MET A 154 7.89 -11.85 4.86
C MET A 154 8.03 -12.44 3.46
N PHE A 155 7.50 -11.77 2.43
CA PHE A 155 7.60 -12.24 1.05
C PHE A 155 9.02 -12.12 0.47
N ASN A 156 9.84 -11.22 1.03
CA ASN A 156 11.25 -11.09 0.68
C ASN A 156 12.18 -12.04 1.48
N ASN A 157 11.59 -12.94 2.27
CA ASN A 157 12.32 -13.89 3.11
C ASN A 157 13.28 -13.19 4.12
N ASP A 158 12.87 -12.04 4.65
CA ASP A 158 13.55 -11.30 5.71
C ASP A 158 12.76 -11.36 7.03
N PRO A 159 12.91 -12.44 7.80
CA PRO A 159 12.16 -12.61 9.04
C PRO A 159 12.55 -11.63 10.14
N ALA A 160 13.76 -11.04 10.09
CA ALA A 160 14.19 -10.06 11.08
C ALA A 160 13.43 -8.75 10.93
N THR A 161 13.36 -8.22 9.71
CA THR A 161 12.58 -7.02 9.38
C THR A 161 11.08 -7.25 9.56
N ALA A 162 10.57 -8.43 9.16
CA ALA A 162 9.17 -8.77 9.38
C ALA A 162 8.82 -8.76 10.88
N ARG A 163 9.65 -9.37 11.72
CA ARG A 163 9.46 -9.38 13.18
C ARG A 163 9.49 -7.97 13.78
N LYS A 164 10.35 -7.07 13.28
CA LYS A 164 10.40 -5.67 13.71
C LYS A 164 9.03 -5.01 13.50
N TYR A 165 8.58 -4.93 12.26
CA TYR A 165 7.38 -4.14 11.93
C TYR A 165 6.08 -4.77 12.44
N LEU A 166 5.92 -6.10 12.28
CA LEU A 166 4.73 -6.79 12.80
C LEU A 166 4.73 -6.86 14.32
N GLY A 167 5.91 -6.98 14.93
CA GLY A 167 6.05 -6.90 16.38
C GLY A 167 5.69 -5.52 16.93
N ASP A 168 6.16 -4.45 16.29
CA ASP A 168 5.80 -3.07 16.65
C ASP A 168 4.28 -2.85 16.52
N LEU A 169 3.66 -3.38 15.45
CA LEU A 169 2.21 -3.32 15.25
C LEU A 169 1.43 -4.04 16.36
N ILE A 170 1.82 -5.27 16.71
CA ILE A 170 1.17 -6.07 17.75
C ILE A 170 1.35 -5.41 19.12
N ASN A 171 2.56 -4.91 19.41
CA ASN A 171 2.91 -4.32 20.70
C ASN A 171 2.40 -2.88 20.87
N SER A 172 1.84 -2.26 19.82
CA SER A 172 1.23 -0.93 19.93
C SER A 172 0.04 -0.90 20.88
N GLY A 173 -0.69 -2.03 20.97
CA GLY A 173 -1.94 -2.11 21.72
C GLY A 173 -3.14 -1.47 21.01
N ASP A 174 -2.96 -1.01 19.76
CA ASP A 174 -4.02 -0.37 18.97
C ASP A 174 -4.95 -1.39 18.29
N TYR A 175 -4.49 -2.63 18.19
CA TYR A 175 -5.18 -3.72 17.47
C TYR A 175 -5.25 -4.96 18.34
N ASP A 176 -6.35 -5.68 18.23
CA ASP A 176 -6.56 -6.95 18.93
C ASP A 176 -7.52 -7.82 18.14
N LEU A 177 -7.47 -9.13 18.33
CA LEU A 177 -8.42 -10.05 17.73
C LEU A 177 -9.78 -9.89 18.38
N VAL A 178 -10.85 -9.91 17.60
CA VAL A 178 -12.21 -10.00 18.17
C VAL A 178 -12.41 -11.35 18.82
N ALA A 179 -13.26 -11.43 19.83
CA ALA A 179 -13.58 -12.68 20.49
C ALA A 179 -14.13 -13.70 19.48
N SER A 180 -13.83 -14.98 19.68
CA SER A 180 -14.22 -16.05 18.73
C SER A 180 -15.73 -16.09 18.50
N GLU A 181 -16.54 -15.80 19.52
CA GLU A 181 -17.99 -15.70 19.45
C GLU A 181 -18.47 -14.51 18.61
N ASP A 182 -17.67 -13.48 18.48
CA ASP A 182 -17.97 -12.26 17.72
C ASP A 182 -17.29 -12.22 16.35
N PHE A 183 -16.57 -13.29 15.94
CA PHE A 183 -15.84 -13.37 14.67
C PHE A 183 -16.72 -13.03 13.44
N TRP A 184 -18.02 -13.36 13.52
CA TRP A 184 -19.00 -13.05 12.47
C TRP A 184 -19.17 -11.56 12.22
N THR A 185 -18.87 -10.69 13.21
CA THR A 185 -18.99 -9.22 13.09
C THR A 185 -18.07 -8.67 12.01
N ASN A 186 -16.90 -9.30 11.77
CA ASN A 186 -15.95 -8.90 10.73
C ASN A 186 -16.56 -8.92 9.31
N PHE A 187 -17.71 -9.55 9.12
CA PHE A 187 -18.41 -9.64 7.84
C PHE A 187 -19.69 -8.80 7.79
N HIS A 188 -19.89 -7.92 8.76
CA HIS A 188 -21.07 -7.08 8.88
C HIS A 188 -20.69 -5.63 9.16
N ILE A 189 -21.54 -4.69 8.72
CA ILE A 189 -21.37 -3.24 8.95
C ILE A 189 -21.14 -2.90 10.43
N ALA A 190 -21.73 -3.69 11.34
CA ALA A 190 -21.54 -3.49 12.78
C ALA A 190 -20.09 -3.71 13.25
N GLY A 191 -19.28 -4.42 12.45
CA GLY A 191 -17.86 -4.66 12.72
C GLY A 191 -16.91 -3.69 12.05
N ASP A 192 -17.41 -2.73 11.26
CA ASP A 192 -16.56 -1.74 10.60
C ASP A 192 -15.72 -0.98 11.65
N GLY A 193 -14.41 -0.92 11.43
CA GLY A 193 -13.48 -0.28 12.34
C GLY A 193 -13.28 -1.00 13.66
N ASN A 194 -13.59 -2.31 13.76
CA ASN A 194 -13.35 -3.10 14.97
C ASN A 194 -11.86 -3.24 15.31
N SER A 195 -11.54 -3.94 16.41
CA SER A 195 -10.16 -4.08 16.90
C SER A 195 -9.20 -4.79 15.92
N GLU A 196 -9.69 -5.64 15.01
CA GLU A 196 -8.87 -6.34 14.01
C GLU A 196 -8.58 -5.46 12.78
N THR A 197 -9.36 -4.42 12.54
CA THR A 197 -9.28 -3.62 11.32
C THR A 197 -8.04 -2.74 11.32
N ILE A 198 -7.10 -3.00 10.40
CA ILE A 198 -5.92 -2.16 10.19
C ILE A 198 -6.20 -1.12 9.10
N PHE A 199 -6.85 -1.53 8.01
CA PHE A 199 -7.22 -0.67 6.89
C PHE A 199 -8.51 -1.17 6.25
N GLU A 200 -9.45 -0.25 6.07
CA GLU A 200 -10.78 -0.51 5.52
C GLU A 200 -11.18 0.67 4.63
N PRO A 201 -11.05 0.53 3.29
CA PRO A 201 -11.30 1.61 2.33
C PRO A 201 -12.78 1.86 2.05
#